data_1dc078c9d733f7458c7fcba8f467f0f3
#
_entry.id   1dc078c9d733f7458c7fcba8f467f0f3
#
_cell.length_a   1.000
_cell.length_b   1.000
_cell.length_c   1.000
_cell.angle_alpha   90.00
_cell.angle_beta   90.00
_cell.angle_gamma   90.00
#
_symmetry.space_group_name_H-M   'P 1'
#
loop_
_entity.id
_entity.type
_entity.pdbx_description
1 polymer ?
#
loop_
_entity_poly.entity_id
_entity_poly.type
_entity_poly.pdbx_seq_one_letter_code
_entity_poly.pdbx_strand_id
1 'polypeptide(L)' 'MSTYEEFMIIIAVASLIVSILNMKNKK' A
#
# COMPACT_ATOMS: atom_id res chain seq x y z
N MET A 1 -10.72 -14.61 9.20
CA MET A 1 -10.07 -13.95 8.06
C MET A 1 -10.73 -14.40 6.77
N SER A 2 -10.89 -13.52 5.83
CA SER A 2 -11.50 -13.83 4.56
C SER A 2 -10.59 -13.38 3.43
N THR A 3 -10.83 -13.92 2.25
CA THR A 3 -10.07 -13.54 1.05
C THR A 3 -10.19 -12.04 0.77
N TYR A 4 -11.37 -11.49 1.01
CA TYR A 4 -11.61 -10.07 0.82
C TYR A 4 -10.71 -9.24 1.75
N GLU A 5 -10.65 -9.63 3.01
CA GLU A 5 -9.82 -8.92 3.97
C GLU A 5 -8.35 -9.00 3.62
N GLU A 6 -7.89 -10.17 3.20
CA GLU A 6 -6.51 -10.34 2.77
C GLU A 6 -6.20 -9.46 1.56
N PHE A 7 -7.12 -9.40 0.63
CA PHE A 7 -6.98 -8.56 -0.56
C PHE A 7 -6.84 -7.08 -0.17
N MET A 8 -7.65 -6.63 0.77
CA MET A 8 -7.59 -5.24 1.23
C MET A 8 -6.28 -4.92 1.94
N ILE A 9 -5.76 -5.86 2.70
CA ILE A 9 -4.47 -5.68 3.36
C ILE A 9 -3.35 -5.52 2.34
N ILE A 10 -3.36 -6.34 1.31
CA ILE A 10 -2.35 -6.27 0.24
C ILE A 10 -2.40 -4.91 -0.45
N ILE A 11 -3.59 -4.43 -0.76
CA ILE A 11 -3.76 -3.11 -1.38
C ILE A 11 -3.24 -2.02 -0.47
N ALA A 12 -3.52 -2.10 0.82
CA ALA A 12 -3.08 -1.09 1.78
C ALA A 12 -1.56 -1.04 1.85
N VAL A 13 -0.90 -2.21 1.90
CA VAL A 13 0.56 -2.27 1.93
C VAL A 13 1.16 -1.69 0.66
N ALA A 14 0.61 -2.04 -0.50
CA ALA A 14 1.08 -1.51 -1.78
C ALA A 14 0.94 0.01 -1.82
N SER A 15 -0.17 0.55 -1.35
CA SER A 15 -0.40 1.98 -1.30
C SER A 15 0.61 2.68 -0.40
N LEU A 16 0.94 2.06 0.73
CA LEU A 16 1.91 2.60 1.66
C LEU A 16 3.29 2.71 1.01
N ILE A 17 3.70 1.66 0.31
CA ILE A 17 4.99 1.65 -0.37
C ILE A 17 5.04 2.77 -1.42
N VAL A 18 3.99 2.91 -2.20
CA VAL A 18 3.92 3.96 -3.22
C VAL A 18 3.99 5.35 -2.57
N SER A 19 3.32 5.54 -1.43
CA SER A 19 3.34 6.80 -0.72
C SER A 19 4.75 7.16 -0.26
N ILE A 20 5.46 6.19 0.30
CA ILE A 20 6.84 6.40 0.76
C ILE A 20 7.73 6.77 -0.42
N LEU A 21 7.60 6.05 -1.52
CA LEU A 21 8.39 6.31 -2.71
C LEU A 21 8.10 7.71 -3.26
N ASN A 22 6.85 8.11 -3.25
CA ASN A 22 6.45 9.43 -3.72
C ASN A 22 7.07 10.53 -2.87
N MET A 23 7.11 10.34 -1.56
CA MET A 23 7.74 11.32 -0.67
C MET A 23 9.24 11.41 -0.92
N LYS A 24 9.88 10.27 -1.15
CA LYS A 24 11.32 10.23 -1.40
C LYS A 24 11.68 10.92 -2.70
N ASN A 25 10.84 10.79 -3.72
CA ASN A 25 11.10 11.37 -5.04
C ASN A 25 10.54 12.78 -5.19
N LYS A 26 9.84 13.26 -4.21
CA LYS A 26 9.29 14.61 -4.27
C LYS A 26 10.42 15.64 -4.19
N LYS A 27 10.35 16.58 -5.09
CA LYS A 27 11.30 17.72 -5.09
C LYS A 27 10.67 18.98 -4.54
#